data_edfd52fd1a7079e1d00720f1cfeb61fa
#
_entry.id   edfd52fd1a7079e1d00720f1cfeb61fa
#
_cell.length_a   1.000
_cell.length_b   1.000
_cell.length_c   1.000
_cell.angle_alpha   90.00
_cell.angle_beta   90.00
_cell.angle_gamma   90.00
#
_symmetry.space_group_name_H-M   'P 1'
#
loop_
_entity.id
_entity.type
_entity.pdbx_description
1 polymer ?
#
loop_
_entity_poly.entity_id
_entity_poly.type
_entity_poly.pdbx_seq_one_letter_code
_entity_poly.pdbx_strand_id
1 'polypeptide(L)'
;GLAAGVAGIVLTRYTPIAFVGGPRDLAIFGATLVGACIGFLWFNSFPAAVFMGDTGSYALGGAVAAMAVMTKTEILLIVIGAVFVAEALSVIIQVIVFKRFRRRVFLMTPVHHHFEMADWTETKIIVRFWLIAALFAAVGFTLFFRDLQGM
;
A
#
# COMPACT_ATOMS: atom_id res chain seq x y z
N GLY A 1 -0.01 -4.33 -3.92
CA GLY A 1 -0.28 -5.44 -4.84
C GLY A 1 0.88 -6.40 -4.98
N LEU A 2 2.04 -5.97 -5.49
CA LEU A 2 3.24 -6.81 -5.70
C LEU A 2 3.75 -7.41 -4.38
N ALA A 3 3.87 -6.61 -3.32
CA ALA A 3 4.35 -7.07 -2.02
C ALA A 3 3.41 -8.13 -1.41
N ALA A 4 2.09 -7.97 -1.54
CA ALA A 4 1.12 -8.95 -1.06
C ALA A 4 1.18 -10.26 -1.85
N GLY A 5 1.38 -10.21 -3.17
CA GLY A 5 1.56 -11.38 -4.01
C GLY A 5 2.83 -12.16 -3.67
N VAL A 6 3.95 -11.45 -3.50
CA VAL A 6 5.24 -12.07 -3.13
C VAL A 6 5.17 -12.64 -1.70
N ALA A 7 4.59 -11.92 -0.74
CA ALA A 7 4.36 -12.44 0.61
C ALA A 7 3.48 -13.70 0.59
N GLY A 8 2.41 -13.73 -0.23
CA GLY A 8 1.58 -14.91 -0.43
C GLY A 8 2.37 -16.11 -0.95
N ILE A 9 3.22 -15.92 -1.95
CA ILE A 9 4.06 -16.98 -2.53
C ILE A 9 5.07 -17.53 -1.52
N VAL A 10 5.66 -16.66 -0.71
CA VAL A 10 6.62 -17.06 0.33
C VAL A 10 5.93 -17.81 1.46
N LEU A 11 4.77 -17.32 1.91
CA LEU A 11 3.97 -17.96 2.96
C LEU A 11 3.51 -19.37 2.61
N THR A 12 3.27 -19.68 1.31
CA THR A 12 2.89 -21.05 0.89
C THR A 12 3.92 -22.11 1.28
N ARG A 13 5.14 -21.70 1.53
CA ARG A 13 6.25 -22.63 1.79
C ARG A 13 6.54 -22.81 3.30
N TYR A 14 6.13 -21.85 4.15
CA TYR A 14 6.64 -21.74 5.51
C TYR A 14 5.59 -21.74 6.64
N THR A 15 4.30 -21.59 6.34
CA THR A 15 3.29 -21.60 7.41
C THR A 15 2.20 -22.66 7.19
N PRO A 16 2.04 -23.65 8.08
CA PRO A 16 0.86 -24.48 8.13
C PRO A 16 -0.29 -23.68 8.74
N ILE A 17 -0.95 -22.81 7.93
CA ILE A 17 -2.17 -22.13 8.37
C ILE A 17 -3.33 -23.10 8.18
N ALA A 18 -3.79 -23.66 9.29
CA ALA A 18 -4.80 -24.72 9.35
C ALA A 18 -6.25 -24.24 9.13
N PHE A 19 -6.49 -22.97 8.77
CA PHE A 19 -7.85 -22.42 8.87
C PHE A 19 -8.32 -21.65 7.66
N VAL A 20 -8.61 -21.90 6.63
CA VAL A 20 -9.17 -21.31 5.38
C VAL A 20 -8.21 -21.59 4.24
N GLY A 21 -8.64 -22.43 3.33
CA GLY A 21 -8.01 -22.79 2.07
C GLY A 21 -6.50 -22.52 2.07
N GLY A 22 -5.65 -23.47 2.09
CA GLY A 22 -4.23 -23.38 2.47
C GLY A 22 -3.42 -22.19 1.92
N PRO A 23 -2.16 -22.05 2.28
CA PRO A 23 -1.30 -20.94 1.87
C PRO A 23 -1.28 -20.70 0.35
N ARG A 24 -1.63 -21.71 -0.45
CA ARG A 24 -1.77 -21.61 -1.91
C ARG A 24 -2.91 -20.69 -2.33
N ASP A 25 -4.05 -20.74 -1.64
CA ASP A 25 -5.22 -19.92 -1.98
C ASP A 25 -4.96 -18.46 -1.72
N LEU A 26 -4.24 -18.17 -0.63
CA LEU A 26 -3.81 -16.81 -0.32
C LEU A 26 -2.82 -16.27 -1.35
N ALA A 27 -1.92 -17.10 -1.84
CA ALA A 27 -1.00 -16.74 -2.92
C ALA A 27 -1.75 -16.49 -4.25
N ILE A 28 -2.72 -17.33 -4.58
CA ILE A 28 -3.57 -17.14 -5.77
C ILE A 28 -4.37 -15.84 -5.64
N PHE A 29 -4.96 -15.60 -4.49
CA PHE A 29 -5.71 -14.36 -4.23
C PHE A 29 -4.81 -13.12 -4.36
N GLY A 30 -3.61 -13.14 -3.76
CA GLY A 30 -2.63 -12.06 -3.90
C GLY A 30 -2.19 -11.84 -5.35
N ALA A 31 -1.92 -12.92 -6.09
CA ALA A 31 -1.55 -12.84 -7.51
C ALA A 31 -2.70 -12.26 -8.36
N THR A 32 -3.94 -12.64 -8.05
CA THR A 32 -5.13 -12.10 -8.73
C THR A 32 -5.28 -10.59 -8.49
N LEU A 33 -5.07 -10.14 -7.25
CA LEU A 33 -5.08 -8.69 -6.94
C LEU A 33 -3.99 -7.94 -7.71
N VAL A 34 -2.78 -8.52 -7.79
CA VAL A 34 -1.69 -7.93 -8.58
C VAL A 34 -2.08 -7.83 -10.04
N GLY A 35 -2.60 -8.92 -10.62
CA GLY A 35 -3.05 -8.93 -12.01
C GLY A 35 -4.14 -7.90 -12.28
N ALA A 36 -5.13 -7.79 -11.40
CA ALA A 36 -6.19 -6.80 -11.50
C ALA A 36 -5.64 -5.36 -11.44
N CYS A 37 -4.70 -5.09 -10.53
CA CYS A 37 -4.07 -3.77 -10.43
C CYS A 37 -3.23 -3.43 -11.67
N ILE A 38 -2.51 -4.40 -12.25
CA ILE A 38 -1.74 -4.18 -13.48
C ILE A 38 -2.68 -3.90 -14.66
N GLY A 39 -3.76 -4.70 -14.79
CA GLY A 39 -4.76 -4.50 -15.83
C GLY A 39 -5.46 -3.13 -15.70
N PHE A 40 -5.81 -2.73 -14.48
CA PHE A 40 -6.37 -1.41 -14.22
C PHE A 40 -5.37 -0.30 -14.58
N LEU A 41 -4.10 -0.45 -14.19
CA LEU A 41 -3.06 0.56 -14.44
C LEU A 41 -2.85 0.84 -15.94
N TRP A 42 -3.06 -0.17 -16.78
CA TRP A 42 -2.99 -0.01 -18.24
C TRP A 42 -3.94 1.08 -18.77
N PHE A 43 -5.14 1.18 -18.18
CA PHE A 43 -6.15 2.16 -18.57
C PHE A 43 -6.13 3.43 -17.70
N ASN A 44 -5.53 3.36 -16.52
CA ASN A 44 -5.44 4.49 -15.58
C ASN A 44 -4.12 5.26 -15.70
N SER A 45 -3.15 4.77 -16.49
CA SER A 45 -1.91 5.54 -16.76
C SER A 45 -2.24 6.83 -17.52
N PHE A 46 -1.43 7.87 -17.28
CA PHE A 46 -1.66 9.19 -17.87
C PHE A 46 -1.57 9.18 -19.42
N PRO A 47 -2.55 9.78 -20.13
CA PRO A 47 -3.81 10.34 -19.65
C PRO A 47 -4.83 9.24 -19.27
N ALA A 48 -5.37 9.33 -18.05
CA ALA A 48 -6.24 8.28 -17.51
C ALA A 48 -7.58 8.19 -18.28
N ALA A 49 -7.87 6.98 -18.79
CA ALA A 49 -9.14 6.69 -19.46
C ALA A 49 -10.21 6.20 -18.47
N VAL A 50 -9.81 5.62 -17.32
CA VAL A 50 -10.69 5.04 -16.32
C VAL A 50 -10.20 5.40 -14.92
N PHE A 51 -11.14 5.68 -14.01
CA PHE A 51 -10.88 5.92 -12.59
C PHE A 51 -11.52 4.82 -11.74
N MET A 52 -10.81 4.39 -10.69
CA MET A 52 -11.26 3.28 -9.85
C MET A 52 -12.48 3.60 -8.99
N GLY A 53 -12.63 4.85 -8.55
CA GLY A 53 -13.67 5.25 -7.60
C GLY A 53 -13.52 4.63 -6.21
N ASP A 54 -14.43 4.99 -5.31
CA ASP A 54 -14.37 4.58 -3.90
C ASP A 54 -14.59 3.08 -3.71
N THR A 55 -15.49 2.48 -4.47
CA THR A 55 -15.79 1.05 -4.36
C THR A 55 -14.56 0.19 -4.62
N GLY A 56 -13.78 0.51 -5.66
CA GLY A 56 -12.56 -0.23 -5.99
C GLY A 56 -11.45 0.02 -4.99
N SER A 57 -11.26 1.26 -4.55
CA SER A 57 -10.22 1.61 -3.58
C SER A 57 -10.47 0.98 -2.21
N TYR A 58 -11.72 0.97 -1.72
CA TYR A 58 -12.09 0.29 -0.48
C TYR A 58 -11.97 -1.24 -0.58
N ALA A 59 -12.35 -1.82 -1.72
CA ALA A 59 -12.19 -3.24 -1.95
C ALA A 59 -10.71 -3.67 -1.91
N LEU A 60 -9.82 -2.91 -2.55
CA LEU A 60 -8.38 -3.17 -2.51
C LEU A 60 -7.80 -2.97 -1.11
N GLY A 61 -8.17 -1.89 -0.41
CA GLY A 61 -7.73 -1.64 0.96
C GLY A 61 -8.18 -2.75 1.92
N GLY A 62 -9.44 -3.17 1.84
CA GLY A 62 -9.99 -4.26 2.62
C GLY A 62 -9.31 -5.60 2.33
N ALA A 63 -9.05 -5.92 1.06
CA ALA A 63 -8.35 -7.13 0.65
C ALA A 63 -6.91 -7.19 1.19
N VAL A 64 -6.16 -6.09 1.10
CA VAL A 64 -4.79 -6.00 1.64
C VAL A 64 -4.79 -6.11 3.16
N ALA A 65 -5.72 -5.44 3.85
CA ALA A 65 -5.85 -5.54 5.30
C ALA A 65 -6.20 -6.97 5.75
N ALA A 66 -7.17 -7.62 5.08
CA ALA A 66 -7.53 -9.00 5.37
C ALA A 66 -6.34 -9.96 5.18
N MET A 67 -5.57 -9.80 4.10
CA MET A 67 -4.35 -10.58 3.88
C MET A 67 -3.34 -10.37 5.00
N ALA A 68 -3.11 -9.14 5.46
CA ALA A 68 -2.18 -8.86 6.54
C ALA A 68 -2.60 -9.53 7.87
N VAL A 69 -3.90 -9.49 8.20
CA VAL A 69 -4.45 -10.18 9.38
C VAL A 69 -4.28 -11.69 9.27
N MET A 70 -4.61 -12.26 8.11
CA MET A 70 -4.48 -13.72 7.87
C MET A 70 -3.02 -14.20 7.95
N THR A 71 -2.08 -13.34 7.60
CA THR A 71 -0.63 -13.63 7.63
C THR A 71 0.06 -13.18 8.91
N LYS A 72 -0.66 -12.54 9.84
CA LYS A 72 -0.12 -11.92 11.06
C LYS A 72 1.01 -10.93 10.78
N THR A 73 0.89 -10.19 9.67
CA THR A 73 1.89 -9.22 9.22
C THR A 73 1.37 -7.79 9.27
N GLU A 74 0.49 -7.48 10.24
CA GLU A 74 -0.17 -6.17 10.37
C GLU A 74 0.86 -5.05 10.58
N ILE A 75 1.87 -5.29 11.43
CA ILE A 75 2.93 -4.31 11.68
C ILE A 75 3.79 -4.12 10.43
N LEU A 76 4.07 -5.21 9.71
CA LEU A 76 4.84 -5.17 8.47
C LEU A 76 4.07 -4.41 7.37
N LEU A 77 2.74 -4.49 7.37
CA LEU A 77 1.91 -3.73 6.44
C LEU A 77 2.12 -2.21 6.60
N ILE A 78 2.38 -1.71 7.81
CA ILE A 78 2.69 -0.29 8.04
C ILE A 78 3.97 0.11 7.31
N VAL A 79 4.98 -0.76 7.31
CA VAL A 79 6.25 -0.52 6.60
C VAL A 79 6.05 -0.61 5.08
N ILE A 80 5.41 -1.67 4.60
CA ILE A 80 5.15 -1.87 3.16
C ILE A 80 4.26 -0.76 2.61
N GLY A 81 3.27 -0.33 3.39
CA GLY A 81 2.31 0.71 3.04
C GLY A 81 2.72 2.12 3.49
N ALA A 82 4.00 2.37 3.79
CA ALA A 82 4.47 3.61 4.40
C ALA A 82 4.02 4.88 3.66
N VAL A 83 3.92 4.84 2.34
CA VAL A 83 3.41 5.98 1.55
C VAL A 83 1.95 6.26 1.88
N PHE A 84 1.10 5.23 1.94
CA PHE A 84 -0.32 5.38 2.30
C PHE A 84 -0.49 5.83 3.75
N VAL A 85 0.36 5.33 4.65
CA VAL A 85 0.40 5.77 6.06
C VAL A 85 0.78 7.25 6.13
N ALA A 86 1.78 7.69 5.39
CA ALA A 86 2.18 9.10 5.34
C ALA A 86 1.06 10.00 4.80
N GLU A 87 0.35 9.56 3.75
CA GLU A 87 -0.82 10.26 3.20
C GLU A 87 -1.91 10.43 4.26
N ALA A 88 -2.30 9.34 4.92
CA ALA A 88 -3.32 9.38 5.97
C ALA A 88 -2.90 10.24 7.17
N LEU A 89 -1.66 10.08 7.65
CA LEU A 89 -1.12 10.87 8.74
C LEU A 89 -1.06 12.36 8.42
N SER A 90 -0.72 12.72 7.20
CA SER A 90 -0.68 14.12 6.77
C SER A 90 -2.04 14.82 6.96
N VAL A 91 -3.13 14.12 6.62
CA VAL A 91 -4.50 14.62 6.81
C VAL A 91 -4.85 14.72 8.29
N ILE A 92 -4.56 13.68 9.07
CA ILE A 92 -4.84 13.64 10.51
C ILE A 92 -4.10 14.79 11.23
N ILE A 93 -2.81 14.93 10.98
CA ILE A 93 -1.98 15.99 11.56
C ILE A 93 -2.53 17.37 11.18
N GLN A 94 -2.84 17.59 9.91
CA GLN A 94 -3.39 18.86 9.44
C GLN A 94 -4.69 19.20 10.14
N VAL A 95 -5.62 18.25 10.25
CA VAL A 95 -6.93 18.47 10.90
C VAL A 95 -6.77 18.76 12.38
N ILE A 96 -5.93 18.00 13.09
CA ILE A 96 -5.69 18.20 14.52
C ILE A 96 -5.06 19.58 14.78
N VAL A 97 -3.99 19.89 14.07
CA VAL A 97 -3.27 21.17 14.25
C VAL A 97 -4.14 22.35 13.84
N PHE A 98 -4.88 22.24 12.76
CA PHE A 98 -5.78 23.30 12.33
C PHE A 98 -6.93 23.55 13.34
N LYS A 99 -7.53 22.49 13.87
CA LYS A 99 -8.58 22.64 14.90
C LYS A 99 -8.03 23.23 16.20
N ARG A 100 -6.81 22.82 16.63
CA ARG A 100 -6.24 23.24 17.92
C ARG A 100 -5.55 24.60 17.88
N PHE A 101 -4.82 24.88 16.80
CA PHE A 101 -3.93 26.05 16.72
C PHE A 101 -4.29 27.02 15.59
N ARG A 102 -5.30 26.72 14.76
CA ARG A 102 -5.69 27.53 13.59
C ARG A 102 -4.54 27.80 12.62
N ARG A 103 -3.54 26.91 12.60
CA ARG A 103 -2.38 26.97 11.69
C ARG A 103 -2.39 25.77 10.75
N ARG A 104 -1.91 25.99 9.53
CA ARG A 104 -1.67 24.92 8.56
C ARG A 104 -0.25 24.41 8.70
N VAL A 105 -0.06 23.08 8.74
CA VAL A 105 1.25 22.41 8.72
C VAL A 105 1.69 22.21 7.28
N PHE A 106 0.77 21.72 6.45
CA PHE A 106 0.98 21.52 5.02
C PHE A 106 0.22 22.57 4.22
N LEU A 107 0.73 22.93 3.03
CA LEU A 107 0.03 23.82 2.11
C LEU A 107 -1.33 23.26 1.73
N MET A 108 -1.36 21.96 1.43
CA MET A 108 -2.56 21.19 1.16
C MET A 108 -2.38 19.75 1.63
N THR A 109 -3.46 19.05 1.92
CA THR A 109 -3.45 17.62 2.28
C THR A 109 -4.47 16.87 1.44
N PRO A 110 -4.21 15.60 1.10
CA PRO A 110 -3.07 14.72 1.45
C PRO A 110 -1.71 15.23 0.94
N VAL A 111 -0.58 14.61 1.39
CA VAL A 111 0.77 15.17 1.21
C VAL A 111 1.20 15.30 -0.26
N HIS A 112 0.67 14.50 -1.18
CA HIS A 112 0.96 14.66 -2.61
C HIS A 112 0.51 16.04 -3.13
N HIS A 113 -0.63 16.57 -2.68
CA HIS A 113 -1.09 17.91 -3.04
C HIS A 113 -0.19 19.02 -2.48
N HIS A 114 0.50 18.77 -1.36
CA HIS A 114 1.53 19.68 -0.88
C HIS A 114 2.65 19.89 -1.91
N PHE A 115 3.07 18.80 -2.56
CA PHE A 115 4.11 18.88 -3.60
C PHE A 115 3.61 19.49 -4.90
N GLU A 116 2.34 19.29 -5.27
CA GLU A 116 1.71 19.99 -6.39
C GLU A 116 1.71 21.50 -6.18
N MET A 117 1.37 21.95 -4.96
CA MET A 117 1.43 23.37 -4.58
C MET A 117 2.86 23.91 -4.50
N ALA A 118 3.88 23.05 -4.48
CA ALA A 118 5.30 23.39 -4.56
C ALA A 118 5.87 23.25 -5.98
N ASP A 119 5.03 23.40 -7.01
CA ASP A 119 5.38 23.39 -8.44
C ASP A 119 5.99 22.06 -8.96
N TRP A 120 5.66 20.95 -8.33
CA TRP A 120 6.02 19.63 -8.86
C TRP A 120 4.96 19.15 -9.85
N THR A 121 5.40 18.65 -10.99
CA THR A 121 4.49 18.04 -11.96
C THR A 121 3.91 16.73 -11.42
N GLU A 122 2.65 16.42 -11.73
CA GLU A 122 1.97 15.18 -11.31
C GLU A 122 2.80 13.92 -11.62
N THR A 123 3.36 13.85 -12.83
CA THR A 123 4.20 12.72 -13.25
C THR A 123 5.43 12.56 -12.35
N LYS A 124 6.05 13.65 -11.93
CA LYS A 124 7.21 13.65 -11.03
C LYS A 124 6.84 13.13 -9.64
N ILE A 125 5.66 13.51 -9.14
CA ILE A 125 5.13 13.04 -7.86
C ILE A 125 4.85 11.54 -7.95
N ILE A 126 4.11 11.09 -8.95
CA ILE A 126 3.76 9.68 -9.15
C ILE A 126 5.01 8.81 -9.19
N VAL A 127 6.00 9.14 -10.03
CA VAL A 127 7.22 8.34 -10.16
C VAL A 127 8.00 8.28 -8.85
N ARG A 128 8.15 9.40 -8.14
CA ARG A 128 8.86 9.43 -6.87
C ARG A 128 8.15 8.64 -5.78
N PHE A 129 6.82 8.77 -5.68
CA PHE A 129 6.02 8.01 -4.72
C PHE A 129 6.07 6.51 -5.02
N TRP A 130 6.09 6.11 -6.29
CA TRP A 130 6.26 4.71 -6.68
C TRP A 130 7.63 4.16 -6.31
N LEU A 131 8.71 4.93 -6.53
CA LEU A 131 10.06 4.53 -6.13
C LEU A 131 10.18 4.38 -4.62
N ILE A 132 9.62 5.32 -3.85
CA ILE A 132 9.60 5.25 -2.39
C ILE A 132 8.77 4.04 -1.93
N ALA A 133 7.59 3.82 -2.51
CA ALA A 133 6.75 2.67 -2.18
C ALA A 133 7.45 1.34 -2.50
N ALA A 134 8.15 1.24 -3.63
CA ALA A 134 8.94 0.08 -4.00
C ALA A 134 10.09 -0.18 -3.01
N LEU A 135 10.78 0.87 -2.57
CA LEU A 135 11.83 0.78 -1.56
C LEU A 135 11.29 0.24 -0.23
N PHE A 136 10.19 0.80 0.27
CA PHE A 136 9.56 0.32 1.51
C PHE A 136 9.01 -1.10 1.37
N ALA A 137 8.48 -1.47 0.22
CA ALA A 137 8.09 -2.84 -0.07
C ALA A 137 9.28 -3.82 -0.04
N ALA A 138 10.43 -3.43 -0.58
CA ALA A 138 11.67 -4.23 -0.53
C ALA A 138 12.21 -4.37 0.90
N VAL A 139 12.17 -3.28 1.69
CA VAL A 139 12.54 -3.32 3.12
C VAL A 139 11.59 -4.24 3.89
N GLY A 140 10.29 -4.09 3.71
CA GLY A 140 9.29 -4.94 4.36
C GLY A 140 9.47 -6.41 3.99
N PHE A 141 9.78 -6.72 2.74
CA PHE A 141 10.06 -8.06 2.29
C PHE A 141 11.33 -8.65 2.96
N THR A 142 12.41 -7.87 3.06
CA THR A 142 13.64 -8.31 3.73
C THR A 142 13.42 -8.54 5.22
N LEU A 143 12.64 -7.70 5.89
CA LEU A 143 12.31 -7.89 7.31
C LEU A 143 11.49 -9.17 7.51
N PHE A 144 10.52 -9.43 6.66
CA PHE A 144 9.71 -10.65 6.68
C PHE A 144 10.56 -11.91 6.50
N PHE A 145 11.51 -11.88 5.56
CA PHE A 145 12.41 -13.03 5.34
C PHE A 145 13.35 -13.29 6.52
N ARG A 146 13.85 -12.25 7.14
CA ARG A 146 14.72 -12.38 8.32
C ARG A 146 13.97 -12.99 9.50
N ASP A 147 12.72 -12.59 9.70
CA ASP A 147 11.87 -13.14 10.75
C ASP A 147 11.59 -14.63 10.54
N LEU A 148 11.34 -15.04 9.31
CA LEU A 148 11.17 -16.45 8.93
C LEU A 148 12.43 -17.30 9.13
N GLN A 149 13.63 -16.73 8.95
CA GLN A 149 14.89 -17.44 9.13
C GLN A 149 15.35 -17.50 10.60
N GLY A 150 14.82 -16.62 11.44
CA GLY A 150 15.10 -16.58 12.87
C GLY A 150 14.21 -17.49 13.72
N MET A 151 13.19 -18.09 13.12
CA MET A 151 12.32 -19.11 13.73
C MET A 151 12.79 -20.52 13.37
#